data_1a8c0f652f1e1cdd185b42e4a66ccff0
#
_entry.id   1a8c0f652f1e1cdd185b42e4a66ccff0
#
_cell.length_a   1.000
_cell.length_b   1.000
_cell.length_c   1.000
_cell.angle_alpha   90.00
_cell.angle_beta   90.00
_cell.angle_gamma   90.00
#
_symmetry.space_group_name_H-M   'P 1'
#
loop_
_entity.id
_entity.type
_entity.pdbx_description
1 polymer ?
#
loop_
_entity_poly.entity_id
_entity_poly.type
_entity_poly.pdbx_seq_one_letter_code
_entity_poly.pdbx_strand_id
1 'polypeptide(L)'
;MTQNPHGAKALDADQIAAQVAFPDDEPPAAPIENKMSFGRWFAEIGWRHVVGILALIFAVFPVLYVISASFNPLGTVSSTKLIPTEISLTNYSRLLSNEKGPFLRWYANTIIVCAVVAAFQIFFSVLAAYAFSRFRFRGRRGGLLALLLIMMFPAILAMIAIYNMISDIGGVVPAIGLNTLTGYSLALMGGALGQVWLIKGTFDTIPRELDEAALLDGCTHWQVFRIILLPTLKPILA
;
A
#
# COMPACT_ATOMS: atom_id res chain seq x y z
N MET A 1 31.52 16.33 79.21
CA MET A 1 30.70 17.32 78.48
C MET A 1 30.91 17.09 76.99
N THR A 2 30.08 16.29 76.39
CA THR A 2 30.07 16.04 74.93
C THR A 2 28.65 16.37 74.46
N GLN A 3 28.52 17.55 73.78
CA GLN A 3 27.29 17.98 73.16
C GLN A 3 27.03 17.13 71.89
N ASN A 4 25.82 16.56 71.83
CA ASN A 4 25.32 15.84 70.66
C ASN A 4 24.72 16.86 69.67
N PRO A 5 25.26 17.04 68.45
CA PRO A 5 24.83 18.09 67.52
C PRO A 5 23.65 17.74 66.64
N HIS A 6 22.97 16.62 66.80
CA HIS A 6 21.85 16.21 65.93
C HIS A 6 20.52 16.13 66.70
N GLY A 7 20.03 17.30 67.12
CA GLY A 7 18.66 17.49 67.56
C GLY A 7 17.65 17.48 66.41
N ALA A 8 17.65 16.43 65.59
CA ALA A 8 16.54 16.20 64.67
C ALA A 8 15.33 15.77 65.49
N LYS A 9 14.39 16.70 65.77
CA LYS A 9 13.08 16.37 66.30
C LYS A 9 12.45 15.28 65.41
N ALA A 10 12.22 14.11 65.97
CA ALA A 10 11.44 13.10 65.26
C ALA A 10 10.08 13.72 64.92
N LEU A 11 9.78 13.78 63.63
CA LEU A 11 8.48 14.21 63.17
C LEU A 11 7.41 13.27 63.76
N ASP A 12 6.37 13.85 64.33
CA ASP A 12 5.24 13.13 64.85
C ASP A 12 4.52 12.37 63.76
N ALA A 13 3.96 11.20 64.03
CA ALA A 13 3.31 10.34 63.05
C ALA A 13 2.24 11.08 62.24
N ASP A 14 1.55 12.04 62.90
CA ASP A 14 0.56 12.88 62.22
C ASP A 14 1.18 13.88 61.21
N GLN A 15 2.40 14.36 61.45
CA GLN A 15 3.14 15.23 60.53
C GLN A 15 3.67 14.44 59.32
N ILE A 16 4.05 13.18 59.52
CA ILE A 16 4.45 12.29 58.44
C ILE A 16 3.23 11.91 57.61
N ALA A 17 2.09 11.63 58.21
CA ALA A 17 0.84 11.33 57.52
C ALA A 17 0.35 12.51 56.67
N ALA A 18 0.49 13.74 57.16
CA ALA A 18 0.15 14.96 56.43
C ALA A 18 1.11 15.26 55.23
N GLN A 19 2.38 14.81 55.31
CA GLN A 19 3.34 14.92 54.21
C GLN A 19 3.21 13.82 53.13
N VAL A 20 2.59 12.71 53.48
CA VAL A 20 2.34 11.56 52.57
C VAL A 20 0.90 11.56 52.06
N ALA A 21 0.05 12.52 52.49
CA ALA A 21 -1.26 12.67 51.88
C ALA A 21 -1.07 13.00 50.40
N PHE A 22 -1.29 12.02 49.57
CA PHE A 22 -1.43 12.24 48.12
C PHE A 22 -2.63 13.17 47.92
N PRO A 23 -2.57 14.11 47.04
CA PRO A 23 -3.68 15.02 46.74
C PRO A 23 -4.79 14.27 45.96
N ASP A 24 -5.31 13.17 46.53
CA ASP A 24 -6.35 12.36 45.88
C ASP A 24 -7.75 12.99 45.98
N ASP A 25 -7.86 14.17 46.63
CA ASP A 25 -9.13 14.89 46.80
C ASP A 25 -9.30 16.12 45.91
N GLU A 26 -8.39 16.39 44.94
CA GLU A 26 -8.72 17.36 43.89
C GLU A 26 -9.75 16.73 42.96
N PRO A 27 -10.96 17.33 42.84
CA PRO A 27 -11.92 16.87 41.87
C PRO A 27 -11.27 16.89 40.47
N PRO A 28 -11.49 15.87 39.63
CA PRO A 28 -10.87 15.80 38.33
C PRO A 28 -11.10 17.13 37.60
N ALA A 29 -10.02 17.73 37.14
CA ALA A 29 -10.07 19.01 36.44
C ALA A 29 -11.15 18.92 35.36
N ALA A 30 -12.13 19.85 35.42
CA ALA A 30 -13.21 19.85 34.45
C ALA A 30 -12.61 19.81 33.02
N PRO A 31 -13.12 19.00 32.12
CA PRO A 31 -12.61 18.91 30.77
C PRO A 31 -12.60 20.31 30.18
N ILE A 32 -11.44 20.79 29.77
CA ILE A 32 -11.28 22.09 29.13
C ILE A 32 -11.98 21.97 27.78
N GLU A 33 -13.26 22.32 27.73
CA GLU A 33 -14.01 22.48 26.47
C GLU A 33 -13.39 23.68 25.72
N ASN A 34 -12.35 23.39 24.95
CA ASN A 34 -11.74 24.36 24.07
C ASN A 34 -12.65 24.58 22.86
N LYS A 35 -13.75 25.32 23.06
CA LYS A 35 -14.64 25.75 21.94
C LYS A 35 -13.82 26.69 21.07
N MET A 36 -13.27 26.15 19.97
CA MET A 36 -12.59 26.97 18.98
C MET A 36 -13.57 28.01 18.40
N SER A 37 -13.17 29.27 18.38
CA SER A 37 -13.88 30.31 17.64
C SER A 37 -13.98 29.93 16.17
N PHE A 38 -15.13 30.19 15.52
CA PHE A 38 -15.34 29.87 14.11
C PHE A 38 -14.24 30.42 13.20
N GLY A 39 -13.76 31.63 13.43
CA GLY A 39 -12.66 32.22 12.67
C GLY A 39 -11.35 31.43 12.82
N ARG A 40 -11.02 30.99 14.03
CA ARG A 40 -9.84 30.18 14.31
C ARG A 40 -9.98 28.78 13.71
N TRP A 41 -11.17 28.17 13.84
CA TRP A 41 -11.46 26.89 13.23
C TRP A 41 -11.30 26.95 11.69
N PHE A 42 -11.83 28.01 11.06
CA PHE A 42 -11.72 28.18 9.62
C PHE A 42 -10.26 28.39 9.18
N ALA A 43 -9.49 29.19 9.92
CA ALA A 43 -8.08 29.47 9.62
C ALA A 43 -7.19 28.23 9.79
N GLU A 44 -7.49 27.35 10.76
CA GLU A 44 -6.66 26.18 11.05
C GLU A 44 -7.11 24.91 10.29
N ILE A 45 -8.42 24.75 10.11
CA ILE A 45 -9.01 23.50 9.60
C ILE A 45 -9.95 23.75 8.41
N GLY A 46 -10.84 24.74 8.50
CA GLY A 46 -11.96 24.94 7.56
C GLY A 46 -11.53 25.13 6.11
N TRP A 47 -10.48 25.90 5.84
CA TRP A 47 -9.97 26.11 4.49
C TRP A 47 -9.49 24.80 3.83
N ARG A 48 -8.95 23.86 4.62
CA ARG A 48 -8.52 22.54 4.13
C ARG A 48 -9.70 21.72 3.63
N HIS A 49 -10.85 21.83 4.31
CA HIS A 49 -12.09 21.18 3.86
C HIS A 49 -12.59 21.80 2.56
N VAL A 50 -12.53 23.12 2.42
CA VAL A 50 -12.94 23.81 1.18
C VAL A 50 -12.06 23.32 0.01
N VAL A 51 -10.73 23.31 0.18
CA VAL A 51 -9.80 22.80 -0.83
C VAL A 51 -10.05 21.31 -1.11
N GLY A 52 -10.28 20.51 -0.06
CA GLY A 52 -10.60 19.09 -0.21
C GLY A 52 -11.89 18.85 -0.99
N ILE A 53 -12.94 19.63 -0.73
CA ILE A 53 -14.22 19.53 -1.45
C ILE A 53 -14.06 19.95 -2.91
N LEU A 54 -13.33 21.03 -3.19
CA LEU A 54 -13.05 21.45 -4.57
C LEU A 54 -12.24 20.38 -5.33
N ALA A 55 -11.22 19.82 -4.70
CA ALA A 55 -10.43 18.73 -5.26
C ALA A 55 -11.30 17.47 -5.50
N LEU A 56 -12.21 17.15 -4.56
CA LEU A 56 -13.14 16.04 -4.70
C LEU A 56 -14.10 16.26 -5.88
N ILE A 57 -14.70 17.45 -6.00
CA ILE A 57 -15.59 17.80 -7.13
C ILE A 57 -14.82 17.67 -8.44
N PHE A 58 -13.60 18.20 -8.50
CA PHE A 58 -12.76 18.09 -9.69
C PHE A 58 -12.43 16.64 -10.05
N ALA A 59 -12.08 15.80 -9.07
CA ALA A 59 -11.76 14.40 -9.28
C ALA A 59 -12.98 13.54 -9.65
N VAL A 60 -14.15 13.83 -9.06
CA VAL A 60 -15.38 13.05 -9.28
C VAL A 60 -16.07 13.45 -10.60
N PHE A 61 -15.90 14.69 -11.06
CA PHE A 61 -16.55 15.19 -12.28
C PHE A 61 -16.32 14.31 -13.51
N PRO A 62 -15.07 13.92 -13.88
CA PRO A 62 -14.84 13.04 -15.03
C PRO A 62 -15.54 11.67 -14.87
N VAL A 63 -15.56 11.13 -13.65
CA VAL A 63 -16.21 9.84 -13.36
C VAL A 63 -17.71 9.93 -13.56
N LEU A 64 -18.35 10.97 -13.02
CA LEU A 64 -19.78 11.22 -13.21
C LEU A 64 -20.11 11.42 -14.69
N TYR A 65 -19.24 12.12 -15.42
CA TYR A 65 -19.42 12.31 -16.85
C TYR A 65 -19.39 10.99 -17.64
N VAL A 66 -18.42 10.12 -17.34
CA VAL A 66 -18.32 8.80 -17.99
C VAL A 66 -19.54 7.93 -17.66
N ILE A 67 -19.98 7.92 -16.38
CA ILE A 67 -21.17 7.18 -15.96
C ILE A 67 -22.39 7.71 -16.72
N SER A 68 -22.58 9.04 -16.77
CA SER A 68 -23.68 9.66 -17.49
C SER A 68 -23.66 9.30 -18.99
N ALA A 69 -22.48 9.41 -19.65
CA ALA A 69 -22.32 9.07 -21.04
C ALA A 69 -22.60 7.58 -21.34
N SER A 70 -22.34 6.69 -20.39
CA SER A 70 -22.60 5.24 -20.54
C SER A 70 -24.09 4.92 -20.71
N PHE A 71 -24.97 5.75 -20.11
CA PHE A 71 -26.41 5.61 -20.24
C PHE A 71 -27.02 6.37 -21.42
N ASN A 72 -26.22 7.12 -22.17
CA ASN A 72 -26.70 7.89 -23.32
C ASN A 72 -26.88 6.99 -24.55
N PRO A 73 -28.09 6.85 -25.12
CA PRO A 73 -28.36 5.97 -26.28
C PRO A 73 -27.61 6.38 -27.55
N LEU A 74 -27.20 7.64 -27.67
CA LEU A 74 -26.46 8.13 -28.84
C LEU A 74 -25.02 7.59 -28.93
N GLY A 75 -24.52 6.92 -27.88
CA GLY A 75 -23.21 6.23 -27.92
C GLY A 75 -21.99 7.13 -28.15
N THR A 76 -22.15 8.43 -28.00
CA THR A 76 -21.06 9.41 -28.20
C THR A 76 -20.65 9.99 -26.85
N VAL A 77 -19.32 10.04 -26.62
CA VAL A 77 -18.72 10.71 -25.46
C VAL A 77 -18.84 12.25 -25.59
N SER A 78 -19.23 12.72 -26.78
CA SER A 78 -19.36 14.15 -27.11
C SER A 78 -20.73 14.77 -26.73
N SER A 79 -21.53 14.11 -25.89
CA SER A 79 -22.77 14.74 -25.41
C SER A 79 -22.42 15.91 -24.48
N THR A 80 -22.93 17.09 -24.80
CA THR A 80 -22.73 18.33 -24.03
C THR A 80 -23.49 18.34 -22.70
N LYS A 81 -24.30 17.33 -22.42
CA LYS A 81 -25.16 17.26 -21.22
C LYS A 81 -24.57 16.31 -20.19
N LEU A 82 -24.31 16.82 -18.99
CA LEU A 82 -23.87 16.04 -17.84
C LEU A 82 -24.93 15.01 -17.40
N ILE A 83 -26.21 15.34 -17.58
CA ILE A 83 -27.33 14.45 -17.26
C ILE A 83 -27.98 14.03 -18.58
N PRO A 84 -28.03 12.71 -18.90
CA PRO A 84 -28.65 12.25 -20.13
C PRO A 84 -30.16 12.58 -20.11
N THR A 85 -30.68 13.04 -21.22
CA THR A 85 -32.11 13.29 -21.39
C THR A 85 -32.94 12.03 -21.47
N GLU A 86 -32.29 10.94 -21.93
CA GLU A 86 -32.86 9.60 -22.02
C GLU A 86 -31.85 8.60 -21.42
N ILE A 87 -32.32 7.79 -20.48
CA ILE A 87 -31.51 6.74 -19.86
C ILE A 87 -31.74 5.44 -20.62
N SER A 88 -30.69 4.88 -21.19
CA SER A 88 -30.76 3.64 -21.94
C SER A 88 -29.61 2.69 -21.60
N LEU A 89 -29.88 1.39 -21.55
CA LEU A 89 -28.88 0.35 -21.41
C LEU A 89 -28.37 -0.19 -22.74
N THR A 90 -28.69 0.46 -23.85
CA THR A 90 -28.32 0.02 -25.20
C THR A 90 -26.79 -0.13 -25.37
N ASN A 91 -26.00 0.75 -24.77
CA ASN A 91 -24.54 0.64 -24.83
C ASN A 91 -24.01 -0.64 -24.15
N TYR A 92 -24.60 -1.00 -23.02
CA TYR A 92 -24.26 -2.24 -22.31
C TYR A 92 -24.70 -3.49 -23.08
N SER A 93 -25.93 -3.46 -23.66
CA SER A 93 -26.43 -4.52 -24.50
C SER A 93 -25.51 -4.75 -25.73
N ARG A 94 -25.13 -3.68 -26.44
CA ARG A 94 -24.19 -3.75 -27.57
C ARG A 94 -22.80 -4.25 -27.19
N LEU A 95 -22.34 -3.90 -25.99
CA LEU A 95 -21.06 -4.37 -25.47
C LEU A 95 -21.08 -5.88 -25.20
N LEU A 96 -22.18 -6.37 -24.61
CA LEU A 96 -22.33 -7.79 -24.25
C LEU A 96 -22.72 -8.68 -25.43
N SER A 97 -23.40 -8.11 -26.46
CA SER A 97 -23.79 -8.84 -27.69
C SER A 97 -22.64 -9.05 -28.67
N ASN A 98 -21.44 -8.61 -28.33
CA ASN A 98 -20.24 -8.67 -29.18
C ASN A 98 -20.32 -7.86 -30.51
N GLU A 99 -21.26 -6.94 -30.64
CA GLU A 99 -21.37 -6.09 -31.84
C GLU A 99 -20.07 -5.29 -32.10
N LYS A 100 -19.34 -4.91 -31.04
CA LYS A 100 -18.06 -4.18 -31.12
C LYS A 100 -16.83 -5.05 -30.83
N GLY A 101 -17.01 -6.37 -30.80
CA GLY A 101 -15.95 -7.33 -30.50
C GLY A 101 -16.21 -8.17 -29.24
N PRO A 102 -15.39 -9.19 -28.97
CA PRO A 102 -15.63 -10.16 -27.90
C PRO A 102 -15.20 -9.58 -26.52
N PHE A 103 -15.98 -8.60 -26.03
CA PHE A 103 -15.66 -7.89 -24.78
C PHE A 103 -15.45 -8.81 -23.57
N LEU A 104 -16.31 -9.79 -23.38
CA LEU A 104 -16.21 -10.74 -22.25
C LEU A 104 -14.90 -11.53 -22.31
N ARG A 105 -14.45 -11.88 -23.52
CA ARG A 105 -13.16 -12.56 -23.71
C ARG A 105 -12.00 -11.61 -23.38
N TRP A 106 -12.06 -10.36 -23.79
CA TRP A 106 -11.03 -9.38 -23.47
C TRP A 106 -10.97 -9.12 -21.94
N TYR A 107 -12.13 -9.01 -21.32
CA TYR A 107 -12.23 -8.84 -19.86
C TYR A 107 -11.66 -10.03 -19.11
N ALA A 108 -12.04 -11.27 -19.52
CA ALA A 108 -11.50 -12.50 -18.94
C ALA A 108 -9.98 -12.60 -19.11
N ASN A 109 -9.46 -12.29 -20.31
CA ASN A 109 -8.02 -12.26 -20.56
C ASN A 109 -7.30 -11.27 -19.65
N THR A 110 -7.86 -10.08 -19.45
CA THR A 110 -7.29 -9.06 -18.56
C THR A 110 -7.24 -9.57 -17.12
N ILE A 111 -8.34 -10.16 -16.61
CA ILE A 111 -8.37 -10.72 -15.25
C ILE A 111 -7.33 -11.85 -15.09
N ILE A 112 -7.25 -12.76 -16.05
CA ILE A 112 -6.28 -13.86 -16.01
C ILE A 112 -4.86 -13.33 -15.99
N VAL A 113 -4.51 -12.44 -16.91
CA VAL A 113 -3.15 -11.85 -16.98
C VAL A 113 -2.83 -11.11 -15.68
N CYS A 114 -3.74 -10.24 -15.21
CA CYS A 114 -3.52 -9.49 -13.96
C CYS A 114 -3.33 -10.44 -12.77
N ALA A 115 -4.17 -11.47 -12.63
CA ALA A 115 -4.08 -12.42 -11.53
C ALA A 115 -2.77 -13.22 -11.56
N VAL A 116 -2.39 -13.74 -12.73
CA VAL A 116 -1.15 -14.52 -12.90
C VAL A 116 0.08 -13.64 -12.64
N VAL A 117 0.13 -12.45 -13.23
CA VAL A 117 1.26 -11.52 -13.06
C VAL A 117 1.37 -11.04 -11.62
N ALA A 118 0.25 -10.65 -10.99
CA ALA A 118 0.24 -10.21 -9.61
C ALA A 118 0.70 -11.32 -8.65
N ALA A 119 0.17 -12.54 -8.81
CA ALA A 119 0.59 -13.68 -8.00
C ALA A 119 2.09 -13.95 -8.14
N PHE A 120 2.61 -13.93 -9.37
CA PHE A 120 4.04 -14.11 -9.65
C PHE A 120 4.87 -12.99 -9.00
N GLN A 121 4.49 -11.73 -9.24
CA GLN A 121 5.22 -10.58 -8.72
C GLN A 121 5.26 -10.58 -7.18
N ILE A 122 4.12 -10.80 -6.53
CA ILE A 122 4.04 -10.87 -5.06
C ILE A 122 4.93 -12.01 -4.56
N PHE A 123 4.78 -13.21 -5.11
CA PHE A 123 5.53 -14.38 -4.65
C PHE A 123 7.05 -14.16 -4.73
N PHE A 124 7.56 -13.75 -5.88
CA PHE A 124 9.00 -13.57 -6.06
C PHE A 124 9.53 -12.33 -5.33
N SER A 125 8.78 -11.23 -5.29
CA SER A 125 9.19 -10.03 -4.57
C SER A 125 9.28 -10.25 -3.07
N VAL A 126 8.32 -10.98 -2.48
CA VAL A 126 8.31 -11.28 -1.05
C VAL A 126 9.46 -12.21 -0.68
N LEU A 127 9.72 -13.27 -1.48
CA LEU A 127 10.84 -14.17 -1.23
C LEU A 127 12.20 -13.45 -1.36
N ALA A 128 12.36 -12.62 -2.41
CA ALA A 128 13.58 -11.84 -2.59
C ALA A 128 13.75 -10.82 -1.45
N ALA A 129 12.70 -10.10 -1.10
CA ALA A 129 12.73 -9.12 -0.01
C ALA A 129 13.08 -9.77 1.34
N TYR A 130 12.51 -10.95 1.63
CA TYR A 130 12.87 -11.74 2.81
C TYR A 130 14.35 -12.13 2.81
N ALA A 131 14.85 -12.65 1.70
CA ALA A 131 16.27 -13.01 1.58
C ALA A 131 17.18 -11.79 1.77
N PHE A 132 16.87 -10.66 1.14
CA PHE A 132 17.62 -9.42 1.27
C PHE A 132 17.47 -8.75 2.65
N SER A 133 16.40 -8.98 3.39
CA SER A 133 16.22 -8.43 4.73
C SER A 133 16.89 -9.28 5.81
N ARG A 134 16.67 -10.60 5.79
CA ARG A 134 17.02 -11.49 6.90
C ARG A 134 18.36 -12.21 6.74
N PHE A 135 18.72 -12.60 5.52
CA PHE A 135 19.94 -13.37 5.31
C PHE A 135 21.16 -12.49 5.03
N ARG A 136 22.32 -12.99 5.47
CA ARG A 136 23.64 -12.43 5.17
C ARG A 136 24.31 -13.31 4.12
N PHE A 137 24.41 -12.85 2.88
CA PHE A 137 25.06 -13.55 1.79
C PHE A 137 26.01 -12.64 1.01
N ARG A 138 26.98 -13.25 0.33
CA ARG A 138 27.92 -12.52 -0.53
C ARG A 138 27.16 -11.91 -1.71
N GLY A 139 27.40 -10.62 -1.96
CA GLY A 139 26.71 -9.90 -3.04
C GLY A 139 25.39 -9.22 -2.63
N ARG A 140 24.92 -9.32 -1.37
CA ARG A 140 23.68 -8.68 -0.90
C ARG A 140 23.63 -7.18 -1.21
N ARG A 141 24.72 -6.44 -0.92
CA ARG A 141 24.79 -5.00 -1.20
C ARG A 141 24.79 -4.71 -2.71
N GLY A 142 25.60 -5.46 -3.47
CA GLY A 142 25.66 -5.33 -4.93
C GLY A 142 24.32 -5.66 -5.59
N GLY A 143 23.62 -6.71 -5.13
CA GLY A 143 22.29 -7.07 -5.61
C GLY A 143 21.25 -5.99 -5.35
N LEU A 144 21.24 -5.39 -4.15
CA LEU A 144 20.36 -4.27 -3.83
C LEU A 144 20.65 -3.03 -4.69
N LEU A 145 21.93 -2.71 -4.93
CA LEU A 145 22.32 -1.63 -5.82
C LEU A 145 21.93 -1.91 -7.27
N ALA A 146 22.11 -3.15 -7.75
CA ALA A 146 21.68 -3.56 -9.08
C ALA A 146 20.17 -3.41 -9.26
N LEU A 147 19.35 -3.83 -8.28
CA LEU A 147 17.90 -3.62 -8.30
C LEU A 147 17.55 -2.13 -8.38
N LEU A 148 18.25 -1.29 -7.61
CA LEU A 148 18.01 0.16 -7.65
C LEU A 148 18.35 0.74 -9.03
N LEU A 149 19.48 0.34 -9.62
CA LEU A 149 19.90 0.79 -10.94
C LEU A 149 18.90 0.36 -12.02
N ILE A 150 18.38 -0.86 -11.94
CA ILE A 150 17.34 -1.36 -12.85
C ILE A 150 16.06 -0.52 -12.73
N MET A 151 15.66 -0.15 -11.51
CA MET A 151 14.48 0.70 -11.30
C MET A 151 14.64 2.12 -11.84
N MET A 152 15.88 2.64 -11.89
CA MET A 152 16.17 3.95 -12.44
C MET A 152 16.22 3.96 -13.99
N PHE A 153 16.21 2.78 -14.60
CA PHE A 153 16.25 2.68 -16.06
C PHE A 153 14.93 3.15 -16.67
N PRO A 154 14.95 4.02 -17.69
CA PRO A 154 13.73 4.53 -18.30
C PRO A 154 12.88 3.41 -18.90
N ALA A 155 11.64 3.26 -18.41
CA ALA A 155 10.73 2.19 -18.82
C ALA A 155 10.47 2.16 -20.35
N ILE A 156 10.48 3.32 -21.00
CA ILE A 156 10.26 3.41 -22.45
C ILE A 156 11.40 2.76 -23.26
N LEU A 157 12.63 2.84 -22.77
CA LEU A 157 13.77 2.17 -23.43
C LEU A 157 13.73 0.66 -23.17
N ALA A 158 13.33 0.25 -21.98
CA ALA A 158 13.13 -1.16 -21.66
C ALA A 158 12.04 -1.80 -22.54
N MET A 159 10.99 -1.05 -22.87
CA MET A 159 9.90 -1.53 -23.72
C MET A 159 10.36 -2.00 -25.11
N ILE A 160 11.29 -1.27 -25.74
CA ILE A 160 11.85 -1.65 -27.04
C ILE A 160 12.66 -2.95 -26.91
N ALA A 161 13.48 -3.06 -25.88
CA ALA A 161 14.27 -4.25 -25.64
C ALA A 161 13.40 -5.48 -25.34
N ILE A 162 12.36 -5.32 -24.52
CA ILE A 162 11.41 -6.38 -24.19
C ILE A 162 10.64 -6.82 -25.45
N TYR A 163 10.20 -5.88 -26.29
CA TYR A 163 9.53 -6.18 -27.55
C TYR A 163 10.41 -7.06 -28.46
N ASN A 164 11.66 -6.66 -28.70
CA ASN A 164 12.57 -7.42 -29.51
C ASN A 164 12.85 -8.82 -28.92
N MET A 165 13.08 -8.88 -27.60
CA MET A 165 13.30 -10.14 -26.90
C MET A 165 12.12 -11.11 -27.05
N ILE A 166 10.88 -10.63 -26.84
CA ILE A 166 9.67 -11.47 -26.99
C ILE A 166 9.45 -11.86 -28.47
N SER A 167 9.80 -10.97 -29.42
CA SER A 167 9.74 -11.28 -30.84
C SER A 167 10.71 -12.41 -31.22
N ASP A 168 11.95 -12.32 -30.78
CA ASP A 168 12.99 -13.32 -31.06
C ASP A 168 12.68 -14.67 -30.42
N ILE A 169 12.24 -14.66 -29.15
CA ILE A 169 11.80 -15.88 -28.44
C ILE A 169 10.60 -16.49 -29.16
N GLY A 170 9.65 -15.66 -29.60
CA GLY A 170 8.46 -16.09 -30.33
C GLY A 170 8.77 -16.75 -31.67
N GLY A 171 9.88 -16.37 -32.31
CA GLY A 171 10.39 -17.04 -33.51
C GLY A 171 10.82 -18.50 -33.26
N VAL A 172 11.27 -18.82 -32.05
CA VAL A 172 11.68 -20.18 -31.64
C VAL A 172 10.54 -20.91 -30.92
N VAL A 173 9.84 -20.22 -30.04
CA VAL A 173 8.73 -20.76 -29.23
C VAL A 173 7.47 -19.90 -29.44
N PRO A 174 6.64 -20.21 -30.43
CA PRO A 174 5.47 -19.37 -30.78
C PRO A 174 4.49 -19.12 -29.63
N ALA A 175 4.40 -20.05 -28.67
CA ALA A 175 3.53 -19.92 -27.51
C ALA A 175 3.92 -18.74 -26.55
N ILE A 176 5.15 -18.21 -26.66
CA ILE A 176 5.66 -17.10 -25.82
C ILE A 176 5.86 -15.83 -26.65
N GLY A 177 5.55 -15.87 -27.93
CA GLY A 177 5.77 -14.76 -28.85
C GLY A 177 4.85 -13.57 -28.66
N LEU A 178 5.04 -12.58 -29.52
CA LEU A 178 4.14 -11.43 -29.64
C LEU A 178 2.70 -11.90 -29.90
N ASN A 179 1.74 -11.10 -29.45
CA ASN A 179 0.29 -11.39 -29.53
C ASN A 179 -0.19 -12.63 -28.76
N THR A 180 0.62 -13.17 -27.84
CA THR A 180 0.20 -14.22 -26.91
C THR A 180 0.02 -13.68 -25.49
N LEU A 181 -0.95 -14.24 -24.75
CA LEU A 181 -1.15 -13.84 -23.34
C LEU A 181 0.04 -14.26 -22.46
N THR A 182 0.71 -15.36 -22.79
CA THR A 182 1.91 -15.84 -22.11
C THR A 182 3.09 -14.91 -22.32
N GLY A 183 3.39 -14.49 -23.55
CA GLY A 183 4.43 -13.52 -23.85
C GLY A 183 4.20 -12.19 -23.14
N TYR A 184 2.96 -11.69 -23.18
CA TYR A 184 2.57 -10.47 -22.49
C TYR A 184 2.72 -10.60 -20.96
N SER A 185 2.27 -11.72 -20.38
CA SER A 185 2.43 -11.97 -18.94
C SER A 185 3.91 -12.01 -18.54
N LEU A 186 4.77 -12.68 -19.32
CA LEU A 186 6.22 -12.73 -19.07
C LEU A 186 6.87 -11.35 -19.12
N ALA A 187 6.49 -10.51 -20.10
CA ALA A 187 6.97 -9.13 -20.17
C ALA A 187 6.65 -8.33 -18.91
N LEU A 188 5.44 -8.50 -18.36
CA LEU A 188 5.01 -7.81 -17.14
C LEU A 188 5.64 -8.35 -15.85
N MET A 189 6.05 -9.62 -15.83
CA MET A 189 6.63 -10.25 -14.62
C MET A 189 7.93 -9.60 -14.15
N GLY A 190 8.65 -8.93 -15.04
CA GLY A 190 9.85 -8.13 -14.69
C GLY A 190 9.59 -7.04 -13.65
N GLY A 191 8.35 -6.57 -13.51
CA GLY A 191 7.93 -5.61 -12.49
C GLY A 191 8.15 -6.09 -11.05
N ALA A 192 8.30 -7.40 -10.82
CA ALA A 192 8.62 -7.97 -9.51
C ALA A 192 9.88 -7.36 -8.87
N LEU A 193 10.88 -7.02 -9.69
CA LEU A 193 12.15 -6.46 -9.22
C LEU A 193 11.97 -5.12 -8.52
N GLY A 194 11.06 -4.27 -8.99
CA GLY A 194 10.75 -2.99 -8.38
C GLY A 194 10.10 -3.10 -7.01
N GLN A 195 9.30 -4.12 -6.79
CA GLN A 195 8.56 -4.34 -5.54
C GLN A 195 9.45 -4.81 -4.39
N VAL A 196 10.61 -5.43 -4.69
CA VAL A 196 11.53 -5.97 -3.68
C VAL A 196 11.95 -4.90 -2.67
N TRP A 197 12.24 -3.68 -3.11
CA TRP A 197 12.65 -2.59 -2.24
C TRP A 197 11.57 -2.16 -1.26
N LEU A 198 10.33 -2.02 -1.72
CA LEU A 198 9.19 -1.63 -0.90
C LEU A 198 8.93 -2.68 0.19
N ILE A 199 8.84 -3.95 -0.22
CA ILE A 199 8.55 -5.06 0.69
C ILE A 199 9.72 -5.27 1.66
N LYS A 200 10.97 -5.14 1.18
CA LYS A 200 12.16 -5.21 2.05
C LYS A 200 12.14 -4.12 3.12
N GLY A 201 11.78 -2.88 2.75
CA GLY A 201 11.63 -1.78 3.71
C GLY A 201 10.67 -2.15 4.83
N THR A 202 9.55 -2.78 4.52
CA THR A 202 8.60 -3.27 5.53
C THR A 202 9.17 -4.41 6.37
N PHE A 203 9.86 -5.38 5.77
CA PHE A 203 10.54 -6.42 6.56
C PHE A 203 11.57 -5.85 7.54
N ASP A 204 12.27 -4.78 7.16
CA ASP A 204 13.29 -4.16 8.00
C ASP A 204 12.67 -3.41 9.21
N THR A 205 11.39 -3.07 9.18
CA THR A 205 10.67 -2.48 10.33
C THR A 205 10.22 -3.51 11.35
N ILE A 206 10.17 -4.79 10.97
CA ILE A 206 9.81 -5.87 11.88
C ILE A 206 11.03 -6.24 12.74
N PRO A 207 10.93 -6.18 14.09
CA PRO A 207 12.01 -6.53 14.98
C PRO A 207 12.53 -7.95 14.73
N ARG A 208 13.87 -8.12 14.75
CA ARG A 208 14.50 -9.45 14.53
C ARG A 208 14.32 -10.41 15.70
N GLU A 209 14.05 -9.87 16.86
CA GLU A 209 13.78 -10.59 18.08
C GLU A 209 12.58 -11.55 17.94
N LEU A 210 11.63 -11.21 17.07
CA LEU A 210 10.51 -12.10 16.74
C LEU A 210 10.97 -13.35 15.97
N ASP A 211 11.90 -13.17 15.04
CA ASP A 211 12.47 -14.28 14.27
C ASP A 211 13.30 -15.18 15.20
N GLU A 212 14.12 -14.57 16.08
CA GLU A 212 15.01 -15.25 17.01
C GLU A 212 14.22 -16.03 18.07
N ALA A 213 13.17 -15.43 18.64
CA ALA A 213 12.28 -16.10 19.57
C ALA A 213 11.61 -17.33 18.96
N ALA A 214 11.08 -17.19 17.74
CA ALA A 214 10.46 -18.31 17.05
C ALA A 214 11.45 -19.44 16.70
N LEU A 215 12.69 -19.10 16.37
CA LEU A 215 13.74 -20.11 16.15
C LEU A 215 14.11 -20.85 17.44
N LEU A 216 14.13 -20.15 18.59
CA LEU A 216 14.33 -20.76 19.91
C LEU A 216 13.19 -21.70 20.31
N ASP A 217 11.95 -21.36 19.88
CA ASP A 217 10.78 -22.22 20.06
C ASP A 217 10.76 -23.44 19.10
N GLY A 218 11.83 -23.61 18.28
CA GLY A 218 11.99 -24.75 17.38
C GLY A 218 11.38 -24.57 15.98
N CYS A 219 10.92 -23.37 15.64
CA CYS A 219 10.45 -23.11 14.28
C CYS A 219 11.61 -23.13 13.27
N THR A 220 11.33 -23.66 12.08
CA THR A 220 12.24 -23.51 10.93
C THR A 220 12.14 -22.12 10.33
N HIS A 221 13.15 -21.67 9.59
CA HIS A 221 13.10 -20.37 8.88
C HIS A 221 11.87 -20.22 7.95
N TRP A 222 11.42 -21.31 7.34
CA TRP A 222 10.21 -21.33 6.52
C TRP A 222 8.93 -21.14 7.35
N GLN A 223 8.88 -21.72 8.55
CA GLN A 223 7.75 -21.53 9.47
C GLN A 223 7.71 -20.10 10.00
N VAL A 224 8.86 -19.53 10.38
CA VAL A 224 8.98 -18.11 10.76
C VAL A 224 8.47 -17.21 9.63
N PHE A 225 8.94 -17.45 8.41
CA PHE A 225 8.48 -16.68 7.24
C PHE A 225 6.96 -16.79 7.03
N ARG A 226 6.42 -18.02 7.00
CA ARG A 226 5.02 -18.26 6.62
C ARG A 226 4.03 -17.87 7.73
N ILE A 227 4.38 -18.17 9.00
CA ILE A 227 3.44 -18.07 10.13
C ILE A 227 3.52 -16.69 10.79
N ILE A 228 4.70 -16.08 10.85
CA ILE A 228 4.92 -14.83 11.58
C ILE A 228 5.05 -13.66 10.61
N LEU A 229 6.01 -13.71 9.69
CA LEU A 229 6.37 -12.56 8.86
C LEU A 229 5.36 -12.29 7.74
N LEU A 230 4.94 -13.33 7.01
CA LEU A 230 4.02 -13.15 5.89
C LEU A 230 2.65 -12.59 6.31
N PRO A 231 2.03 -13.01 7.43
CA PRO A 231 0.80 -12.39 7.91
C PRO A 231 0.94 -10.91 8.27
N THR A 232 2.10 -10.51 8.82
CA THR A 232 2.40 -9.12 9.17
C THR A 232 2.52 -8.22 7.94
N LEU A 233 2.88 -8.79 6.77
CA LEU A 233 2.97 -8.06 5.51
C LEU A 233 1.63 -7.93 4.77
N LYS A 234 0.56 -8.62 5.17
CA LYS A 234 -0.73 -8.58 4.48
C LYS A 234 -1.21 -7.16 4.13
N PRO A 235 -1.10 -6.15 5.01
CA PRO A 235 -1.58 -4.80 4.69
C PRO A 235 -0.85 -4.12 3.53
N ILE A 236 0.40 -4.52 3.23
CA ILE A 236 1.18 -3.95 2.14
C ILE A 236 1.10 -4.79 0.85
N LEU A 237 0.62 -6.02 0.95
CA LEU A 237 0.48 -6.94 -0.18
C LEU A 237 -0.92 -6.89 -0.82
N ALA A 238 -1.90 -6.31 -0.11
CA ALA A 238 -3.25 -6.08 -0.59
C ALA A 238 -3.37 -4.76 -1.37
#